data_c4d38445720c20e534e1529339b649b0
#
_entry.id   c4d38445720c20e534e1529339b649b0
#
_cell.length_a   1.000
_cell.length_b   1.000
_cell.length_c   1.000
_cell.angle_alpha   90.00
_cell.angle_beta   90.00
_cell.angle_gamma   90.00
#
_symmetry.space_group_name_H-M   'P 1'
#
loop_
_entity.id
_entity.type
_entity.pdbx_description
1 polymer ?
#
loop_
_entity_poly.entity_id
_entity_poly.type
_entity_poly.pdbx_seq_one_letter_code
_entity_poly.pdbx_strand_id
1 'polypeptide(L)'
;MATLLRIPARWRGRLALAVRRRRARLHSLAGFLLAAGALLAVGEVGVRVAPPRAVQPYLPDDDRPGPFRSDPHYGVQYHSWDAFHADYADGLKPHEFLFTASDPPKTWAMFGSSFVHAPGMLADTAREQVPNRHVFNLGRNEFLYVRAAQIEFLLEHGLRPERIVFAMHPLDAAVFAHQTVRMVHAGPNGALAFDPRVPAVGGEVVRKSRLALAGWVRADLQHAVPFYKPSELADRVHPVIRSELRALLNRIGEVTARHGVPVTVLLLPNYEQIARGAGHAFQDEATALAAEAGLDVCDVRDVFRNYPDQPALFAPDKHFSAVGNRLLLAELLKHFHALGEAADVRLPEGCRG
;
A
#
# COMPACT_ATOMS: atom_id res chain seq x y z
N MET A 1 -48.91 49.07 46.59
CA MET A 1 -49.45 49.41 45.28
C MET A 1 -48.46 48.94 44.22
N ALA A 2 -48.74 47.86 43.47
CA ALA A 2 -47.89 47.38 42.43
C ALA A 2 -48.38 47.95 41.08
N THR A 3 -47.61 48.86 40.53
CA THR A 3 -47.93 49.49 39.24
C THR A 3 -47.55 48.45 38.13
N LEU A 4 -48.56 47.73 37.64
CA LEU A 4 -48.41 46.85 36.47
C LEU A 4 -48.09 47.68 35.22
N LEU A 5 -46.83 47.66 34.79
CA LEU A 5 -46.35 48.21 33.53
C LEU A 5 -47.14 47.59 32.36
N ARG A 6 -48.13 48.31 31.79
CA ARG A 6 -48.87 47.89 30.60
C ARG A 6 -47.98 48.02 29.42
N ILE A 7 -47.46 46.88 28.90
CA ILE A 7 -46.68 46.81 27.67
C ILE A 7 -47.61 47.24 26.51
N PRO A 8 -47.23 48.26 25.66
CA PRO A 8 -48.02 48.71 24.52
C PRO A 8 -48.32 47.58 23.54
N ALA A 9 -49.49 47.52 22.93
CA ALA A 9 -49.95 46.45 22.04
C ALA A 9 -48.98 46.19 20.89
N ARG A 10 -48.35 47.22 20.35
CA ARG A 10 -47.31 47.15 19.28
C ARG A 10 -46.07 46.36 19.72
N TRP A 11 -45.72 46.39 20.99
CA TRP A 11 -44.56 45.66 21.53
C TRP A 11 -44.91 44.21 21.81
N ARG A 12 -46.14 43.87 22.17
CA ARG A 12 -46.59 42.49 22.39
C ARG A 12 -46.52 41.67 21.10
N GLY A 13 -46.96 42.27 19.96
CA GLY A 13 -46.86 41.59 18.64
C GLY A 13 -45.41 41.33 18.23
N ARG A 14 -44.49 42.29 18.40
CA ARG A 14 -43.07 42.12 18.09
C ARG A 14 -42.42 41.06 18.98
N LEU A 15 -42.75 41.03 20.29
CA LEU A 15 -42.23 40.05 21.21
C LEU A 15 -42.75 38.63 20.88
N ALA A 16 -44.05 38.50 20.56
CA ALA A 16 -44.61 37.21 20.14
C ALA A 16 -43.99 36.69 18.87
N LEU A 17 -43.71 37.58 17.90
CA LEU A 17 -43.02 37.20 16.65
C LEU A 17 -41.57 36.79 16.91
N ALA A 18 -40.86 37.50 17.77
CA ALA A 18 -39.48 37.18 18.14
C ALA A 18 -39.39 35.81 18.84
N VAL A 19 -40.32 35.54 19.77
CA VAL A 19 -40.42 34.25 20.46
C VAL A 19 -40.73 33.11 19.48
N ARG A 20 -41.68 33.32 18.55
CA ARG A 20 -41.96 32.28 17.51
C ARG A 20 -40.77 32.01 16.64
N ARG A 21 -40.06 33.05 16.17
CA ARG A 21 -38.83 32.89 15.34
C ARG A 21 -37.73 32.17 16.13
N ARG A 22 -37.56 32.49 17.43
CA ARG A 22 -36.57 31.80 18.26
C ARG A 22 -36.93 30.34 18.46
N ARG A 23 -38.20 30.00 18.71
CA ARG A 23 -38.67 28.60 18.81
C ARG A 23 -38.46 27.84 17.50
N ALA A 24 -38.84 28.43 16.36
CA ALA A 24 -38.60 27.80 15.05
C ALA A 24 -37.12 27.50 14.80
N ARG A 25 -36.22 28.44 15.11
CA ARG A 25 -34.77 28.20 15.03
C ARG A 25 -34.27 27.08 15.95
N LEU A 26 -34.79 27.02 17.19
CA LEU A 26 -34.46 25.97 18.15
C LEU A 26 -34.95 24.60 17.68
N HIS A 27 -36.15 24.50 17.10
CA HIS A 27 -36.65 23.24 16.53
C HIS A 27 -35.85 22.83 15.31
N SER A 28 -35.48 23.76 14.43
CA SER A 28 -34.64 23.49 13.28
C SER A 28 -33.24 23.00 13.69
N LEU A 29 -32.64 23.65 14.71
CA LEU A 29 -31.36 23.23 15.26
C LEU A 29 -31.44 21.84 15.91
N ALA A 30 -32.49 21.58 16.70
CA ALA A 30 -32.72 20.27 17.32
C ALA A 30 -32.91 19.17 16.25
N GLY A 31 -33.69 19.44 15.19
CA GLY A 31 -33.86 18.53 14.07
C GLY A 31 -32.53 18.25 13.34
N PHE A 32 -31.73 19.30 13.11
CA PHE A 32 -30.40 19.15 12.52
C PHE A 32 -29.46 18.30 13.39
N LEU A 33 -29.43 18.54 14.70
CA LEU A 33 -28.58 17.77 15.64
C LEU A 33 -29.01 16.30 15.72
N LEU A 34 -30.32 16.03 15.70
CA LEU A 34 -30.84 14.66 15.66
C LEU A 34 -30.47 13.95 14.36
N ALA A 35 -30.63 14.61 13.23
CA ALA A 35 -30.24 14.05 11.93
C ALA A 35 -28.72 13.80 11.85
N ALA A 36 -27.92 14.76 12.31
CA ALA A 36 -26.48 14.60 12.37
C ALA A 36 -26.07 13.45 13.31
N GLY A 37 -26.69 13.35 14.49
CA GLY A 37 -26.48 12.23 15.42
C GLY A 37 -26.83 10.87 14.83
N ALA A 38 -27.96 10.79 14.11
CA ALA A 38 -28.36 9.56 13.42
C ALA A 38 -27.37 9.16 12.32
N LEU A 39 -26.89 10.12 11.51
CA LEU A 39 -25.88 9.89 10.48
C LEU A 39 -24.55 9.40 11.08
N LEU A 40 -24.13 10.01 12.19
CA LEU A 40 -22.93 9.58 12.90
C LEU A 40 -23.08 8.17 13.47
N ALA A 41 -24.24 7.83 14.04
CA ALA A 41 -24.53 6.49 14.55
C ALA A 41 -24.50 5.44 13.42
N VAL A 42 -25.12 5.73 12.28
CA VAL A 42 -25.07 4.84 11.10
C VAL A 42 -23.65 4.69 10.59
N GLY A 43 -22.89 5.78 10.52
CA GLY A 43 -21.48 5.74 10.13
C GLY A 43 -20.63 4.91 11.09
N GLU A 44 -20.83 5.06 12.40
CA GLU A 44 -20.13 4.28 13.42
C GLU A 44 -20.42 2.78 13.30
N VAL A 45 -21.70 2.41 13.11
CA VAL A 45 -22.09 1.01 12.87
C VAL A 45 -21.47 0.48 11.60
N GLY A 46 -21.49 1.26 10.51
CA GLY A 46 -20.88 0.87 9.24
C GLY A 46 -19.38 0.57 9.37
N VAL A 47 -18.63 1.44 10.04
CA VAL A 47 -17.19 1.23 10.25
C VAL A 47 -16.90 0.07 11.23
N ARG A 48 -17.80 -0.23 12.18
CA ARG A 48 -17.67 -1.40 13.06
C ARG A 48 -17.91 -2.72 12.33
N VAL A 49 -18.89 -2.74 11.43
CA VAL A 49 -19.24 -3.95 10.66
C VAL A 49 -18.23 -4.22 9.55
N ALA A 50 -17.78 -3.18 8.86
CA ALA A 50 -16.84 -3.27 7.76
C ALA A 50 -15.76 -2.16 7.87
N PRO A 51 -14.79 -2.28 8.78
CA PRO A 51 -13.76 -1.27 8.93
C PRO A 51 -12.89 -1.18 7.68
N PRO A 52 -12.62 0.04 7.20
CA PRO A 52 -11.69 0.24 6.09
C PRO A 52 -10.32 -0.39 6.39
N ARG A 53 -9.67 -0.99 5.41
CA ARG A 53 -8.34 -1.64 5.57
C ARG A 53 -7.32 -0.74 6.27
N ALA A 54 -7.31 0.56 5.94
CA ALA A 54 -6.42 1.54 6.56
C ALA A 54 -6.65 1.73 8.09
N VAL A 55 -7.79 1.31 8.61
CA VAL A 55 -8.14 1.40 10.05
C VAL A 55 -7.78 0.11 10.80
N GLN A 56 -7.73 -1.01 10.10
CA GLN A 56 -7.51 -2.33 10.72
C GLN A 56 -6.27 -2.42 11.62
N PRO A 57 -5.10 -1.83 11.27
CA PRO A 57 -3.92 -1.87 12.13
C PRO A 57 -4.13 -1.26 13.52
N TYR A 58 -5.11 -0.35 13.66
CA TYR A 58 -5.40 0.32 14.94
C TYR A 58 -6.46 -0.38 15.79
N LEU A 59 -7.03 -1.47 15.28
CA LEU A 59 -8.06 -2.21 16.01
C LEU A 59 -7.42 -3.28 16.90
N PRO A 60 -7.98 -3.53 18.12
CA PRO A 60 -7.67 -4.72 18.88
C PRO A 60 -7.94 -5.99 18.05
N ASP A 61 -7.22 -7.07 18.31
CA ASP A 61 -7.37 -8.32 17.54
C ASP A 61 -8.80 -8.86 17.57
N ASP A 62 -9.47 -8.79 18.71
CA ASP A 62 -10.87 -9.23 18.87
C ASP A 62 -11.86 -8.41 18.05
N ASP A 63 -11.50 -7.19 17.68
CA ASP A 63 -12.32 -6.26 16.91
C ASP A 63 -11.94 -6.22 15.41
N ARG A 64 -10.94 -7.00 14.99
CA ARG A 64 -10.51 -7.05 13.58
C ARG A 64 -11.34 -8.06 12.82
N PRO A 65 -12.17 -7.59 11.89
CA PRO A 65 -12.83 -8.53 10.99
C PRO A 65 -11.84 -9.04 9.94
N GLY A 66 -12.08 -10.24 9.48
CA GLY A 66 -11.40 -10.78 8.32
C GLY A 66 -10.08 -11.47 8.64
N PRO A 67 -9.17 -11.55 7.65
CA PRO A 67 -8.07 -12.49 7.64
C PRO A 67 -6.84 -12.05 8.45
N PHE A 68 -6.88 -10.93 9.18
CA PHE A 68 -5.71 -10.30 9.74
C PHE A 68 -5.63 -10.38 11.27
N ARG A 69 -4.42 -10.55 11.80
CA ARG A 69 -4.05 -10.39 13.22
C ARG A 69 -3.04 -9.27 13.41
N SER A 70 -2.82 -8.81 14.63
CA SER A 70 -1.73 -7.90 14.96
C SER A 70 -0.36 -8.50 14.67
N ASP A 71 0.54 -7.68 14.16
CA ASP A 71 1.92 -8.02 13.96
C ASP A 71 2.83 -6.89 14.48
N PRO A 72 3.86 -7.18 15.29
CA PRO A 72 4.69 -6.15 15.91
C PRO A 72 5.61 -5.43 14.91
N HIS A 73 5.85 -5.99 13.73
CA HIS A 73 6.71 -5.41 12.70
C HIS A 73 5.92 -4.67 11.63
N TYR A 74 4.82 -5.27 11.19
CA TYR A 74 4.05 -4.79 10.03
C TYR A 74 2.70 -4.19 10.41
N GLY A 75 2.30 -4.27 11.65
CA GLY A 75 0.99 -3.86 12.14
C GLY A 75 -0.12 -4.87 11.85
N VAL A 76 -0.06 -5.56 10.74
CA VAL A 76 -1.02 -6.60 10.35
C VAL A 76 -0.31 -7.77 9.66
N GLN A 77 -0.80 -8.99 9.92
CA GLN A 77 -0.38 -10.21 9.27
C GLN A 77 -1.60 -11.13 9.11
N TYR A 78 -1.58 -12.03 8.12
CA TYR A 78 -2.62 -13.05 8.00
C TYR A 78 -2.59 -13.99 9.21
N HIS A 79 -3.76 -14.33 9.74
CA HIS A 79 -3.83 -15.20 10.92
C HIS A 79 -3.75 -16.69 10.57
N SER A 80 -4.06 -17.05 9.31
CA SER A 80 -4.03 -18.44 8.83
C SER A 80 -3.86 -18.51 7.32
N TRP A 81 -3.51 -19.71 6.85
CA TRP A 81 -3.46 -20.01 5.43
C TRP A 81 -4.82 -19.86 4.74
N ASP A 82 -5.89 -20.32 5.40
CA ASP A 82 -7.25 -20.20 4.86
C ASP A 82 -7.68 -18.73 4.72
N ALA A 83 -7.28 -17.89 5.68
CA ALA A 83 -7.52 -16.46 5.62
C ALA A 83 -6.78 -15.79 4.47
N PHE A 84 -5.53 -16.16 4.24
CA PHE A 84 -4.76 -15.70 3.09
C PHE A 84 -5.41 -16.12 1.78
N HIS A 85 -5.80 -17.38 1.66
CA HIS A 85 -6.49 -17.92 0.50
C HIS A 85 -7.81 -17.19 0.20
N ALA A 86 -8.63 -16.97 1.24
CA ALA A 86 -9.90 -16.27 1.08
C ALA A 86 -9.71 -14.83 0.57
N ASP A 87 -8.65 -14.16 1.00
CA ASP A 87 -8.35 -12.79 0.58
C ASP A 87 -7.77 -12.72 -0.85
N TYR A 88 -7.13 -13.78 -1.32
CA TYR A 88 -6.58 -13.90 -2.69
C TYR A 88 -7.49 -14.68 -3.66
N ALA A 89 -8.68 -15.12 -3.23
CA ALA A 89 -9.55 -16.03 -3.98
C ALA A 89 -9.95 -15.55 -5.38
N ASP A 90 -9.92 -14.25 -5.63
CA ASP A 90 -10.27 -13.68 -6.94
C ASP A 90 -9.19 -13.87 -8.03
N GLY A 91 -8.01 -14.39 -7.69
CA GLY A 91 -6.91 -14.51 -8.64
C GLY A 91 -6.04 -15.77 -8.54
N LEU A 92 -6.10 -16.49 -7.43
CA LEU A 92 -5.23 -17.64 -7.18
C LEU A 92 -6.08 -18.87 -6.85
N LYS A 93 -5.98 -19.90 -7.68
CA LYS A 93 -6.66 -21.16 -7.39
C LYS A 93 -5.95 -21.85 -6.23
N PRO A 94 -6.66 -22.42 -5.23
CA PRO A 94 -6.05 -23.07 -4.06
C PRO A 94 -4.97 -24.11 -4.41
N HIS A 95 -5.12 -24.82 -5.52
CA HIS A 95 -4.13 -25.80 -5.97
C HIS A 95 -2.82 -25.18 -6.51
N GLU A 96 -2.80 -23.89 -6.81
CA GLU A 96 -1.58 -23.20 -7.24
C GLU A 96 -0.56 -23.03 -6.11
N PHE A 97 -0.99 -23.17 -4.85
CA PHE A 97 -0.12 -23.12 -3.65
C PHE A 97 0.19 -24.49 -3.06
N LEU A 98 -0.53 -25.53 -3.45
CA LEU A 98 -0.31 -26.88 -2.93
C LEU A 98 0.84 -27.55 -3.70
N PHE A 99 2.07 -27.19 -3.35
CA PHE A 99 3.24 -27.92 -3.82
C PHE A 99 3.33 -29.26 -3.09
N THR A 100 3.00 -30.33 -3.79
CA THR A 100 3.40 -31.66 -3.34
C THR A 100 4.92 -31.80 -3.50
N ALA A 101 5.59 -32.22 -2.43
CA ALA A 101 7.02 -32.13 -2.21
C ALA A 101 7.93 -32.89 -3.18
N SER A 102 7.41 -33.60 -4.19
CA SER A 102 8.23 -34.47 -5.04
C SER A 102 8.91 -33.78 -6.21
N ASP A 103 8.40 -32.67 -6.71
CA ASP A 103 9.04 -31.85 -7.77
C ASP A 103 8.37 -30.47 -7.79
N PRO A 104 8.82 -29.50 -6.96
CA PRO A 104 8.20 -28.18 -6.97
C PRO A 104 8.46 -27.56 -8.35
N PRO A 105 7.41 -27.18 -9.10
CA PRO A 105 7.62 -26.49 -10.34
C PRO A 105 8.46 -25.25 -10.07
N LYS A 106 9.38 -24.95 -10.99
CA LYS A 106 10.16 -23.71 -10.91
C LYS A 106 9.21 -22.54 -10.86
N THR A 107 9.21 -21.81 -9.78
CA THR A 107 8.20 -20.78 -9.49
C THR A 107 8.81 -19.42 -9.24
N TRP A 108 8.18 -18.40 -9.75
CA TRP A 108 8.46 -17.01 -9.40
C TRP A 108 7.28 -16.41 -8.64
N ALA A 109 7.56 -15.78 -7.52
CA ALA A 109 6.57 -15.07 -6.74
C ALA A 109 6.75 -13.56 -6.96
N MET A 110 5.79 -12.91 -7.62
CA MET A 110 5.87 -11.50 -8.00
C MET A 110 5.02 -10.63 -7.08
N PHE A 111 5.66 -9.74 -6.34
CA PHE A 111 5.03 -8.75 -5.46
C PHE A 111 5.18 -7.35 -6.03
N GLY A 112 4.15 -6.56 -5.97
CA GLY A 112 4.16 -5.18 -6.44
C GLY A 112 2.78 -4.53 -6.40
N SER A 113 2.69 -3.28 -6.86
CA SER A 113 1.45 -2.55 -7.02
C SER A 113 0.71 -2.95 -8.31
N SER A 114 -0.22 -2.11 -8.77
CA SER A 114 -0.94 -2.29 -10.03
C SER A 114 -0.03 -2.54 -11.25
N PHE A 115 1.21 -2.09 -11.21
CA PHE A 115 2.22 -2.37 -12.24
C PHE A 115 2.61 -3.85 -12.36
N VAL A 116 2.31 -4.64 -11.35
CA VAL A 116 2.57 -6.09 -11.33
C VAL A 116 1.28 -6.88 -11.50
N HIS A 117 0.23 -6.51 -10.75
CA HIS A 117 -0.93 -7.39 -10.57
C HIS A 117 -2.11 -7.09 -11.48
N ALA A 118 -2.23 -5.89 -12.03
CA ALA A 118 -3.36 -5.56 -12.88
C ALA A 118 -3.37 -6.38 -14.19
N PRO A 119 -4.52 -6.62 -14.81
CA PRO A 119 -4.61 -7.39 -16.04
C PRO A 119 -3.66 -6.87 -17.13
N GLY A 120 -2.90 -7.77 -17.75
CA GLY A 120 -1.92 -7.43 -18.78
C GLY A 120 -0.62 -6.80 -18.29
N MET A 121 -0.42 -6.69 -16.98
CA MET A 121 0.83 -6.17 -16.39
C MET A 121 1.92 -7.26 -16.29
N LEU A 122 3.00 -6.96 -15.56
CA LEU A 122 4.21 -7.78 -15.52
C LEU A 122 3.95 -9.26 -15.23
N ALA A 123 3.14 -9.59 -14.23
CA ALA A 123 2.89 -10.98 -13.85
C ALA A 123 2.18 -11.77 -14.97
N ASP A 124 1.19 -11.16 -15.61
CA ASP A 124 0.49 -11.79 -16.74
C ASP A 124 1.41 -11.92 -17.96
N THR A 125 2.18 -10.87 -18.26
CA THR A 125 3.18 -10.91 -19.34
C THR A 125 4.21 -12.02 -19.09
N ALA A 126 4.65 -12.21 -17.84
CA ALA A 126 5.56 -13.29 -17.49
C ALA A 126 4.91 -14.68 -17.64
N ARG A 127 3.65 -14.86 -17.23
CA ARG A 127 2.91 -16.11 -17.44
C ARG A 127 2.80 -16.49 -18.91
N GLU A 128 2.56 -15.52 -19.78
CA GLU A 128 2.44 -15.73 -21.22
C GLU A 128 3.78 -16.07 -21.90
N GLN A 129 4.87 -15.41 -21.48
CA GLN A 129 6.15 -15.48 -22.18
C GLN A 129 7.16 -16.44 -21.55
N VAL A 130 6.91 -16.93 -20.33
CA VAL A 130 7.79 -17.85 -19.62
C VAL A 130 7.04 -19.12 -19.24
N PRO A 131 6.64 -19.96 -20.21
CA PRO A 131 5.74 -21.10 -20.00
C PRO A 131 6.35 -22.21 -19.13
N ASN A 132 7.67 -22.26 -18.96
CA ASN A 132 8.36 -23.21 -18.11
C ASN A 132 8.53 -22.74 -16.65
N ARG A 133 7.91 -21.64 -16.28
CA ARG A 133 7.82 -21.12 -14.90
C ARG A 133 6.37 -20.96 -14.48
N HIS A 134 6.10 -21.33 -13.25
CA HIS A 134 4.86 -20.98 -12.63
C HIS A 134 5.00 -19.59 -11.98
N VAL A 135 4.25 -18.60 -12.46
CA VAL A 135 4.32 -17.23 -11.97
C VAL A 135 3.16 -16.96 -11.04
N PHE A 136 3.44 -16.79 -9.74
CA PHE A 136 2.47 -16.31 -8.78
C PHE A 136 2.35 -14.79 -8.87
N ASN A 137 1.17 -14.32 -9.20
CA ASN A 137 0.82 -12.90 -9.10
C ASN A 137 0.38 -12.58 -7.68
N LEU A 138 1.28 -12.11 -6.87
CA LEU A 138 1.06 -11.71 -5.47
C LEU A 138 1.07 -10.18 -5.33
N GLY A 139 0.96 -9.48 -6.46
CA GLY A 139 0.86 -8.03 -6.48
C GLY A 139 -0.47 -7.56 -5.91
N ARG A 140 -0.46 -6.42 -5.22
CA ARG A 140 -1.64 -5.71 -4.71
C ARG A 140 -1.37 -4.22 -4.56
N ASN A 141 -2.43 -3.42 -4.64
CA ASN A 141 -2.37 -1.98 -4.34
C ASN A 141 -2.31 -1.74 -2.83
N GLU A 142 -1.31 -2.32 -2.19
CA GLU A 142 -1.06 -2.21 -0.77
C GLU A 142 0.33 -1.59 -0.50
N PHE A 143 0.56 -1.24 0.74
CA PHE A 143 1.81 -0.62 1.17
C PHE A 143 2.99 -1.60 1.08
N LEU A 144 4.19 -1.08 0.90
CA LEU A 144 5.40 -1.91 0.81
C LEU A 144 5.57 -2.83 2.02
N TYR A 145 5.28 -2.36 3.23
CA TYR A 145 5.40 -3.20 4.43
C TYR A 145 4.36 -4.33 4.49
N VAL A 146 3.16 -4.14 3.93
CA VAL A 146 2.16 -5.22 3.82
C VAL A 146 2.63 -6.29 2.85
N ARG A 147 3.25 -5.90 1.74
CA ARG A 147 3.85 -6.85 0.80
C ARG A 147 5.01 -7.62 1.44
N ALA A 148 5.84 -6.96 2.27
CA ALA A 148 6.88 -7.64 3.03
C ALA A 148 6.31 -8.63 4.05
N ALA A 149 5.22 -8.27 4.73
CA ALA A 149 4.49 -9.17 5.62
C ALA A 149 3.96 -10.41 4.87
N GLN A 150 3.47 -10.23 3.65
CA GLN A 150 3.01 -11.34 2.81
C GLN A 150 4.17 -12.26 2.40
N ILE A 151 5.33 -11.72 2.07
CA ILE A 151 6.53 -12.52 1.79
C ILE A 151 6.86 -13.40 3.00
N GLU A 152 6.98 -12.80 4.19
CA GLU A 152 7.28 -13.54 5.42
C GLU A 152 6.23 -14.61 5.71
N PHE A 153 4.94 -14.25 5.65
CA PHE A 153 3.84 -15.18 5.85
C PHE A 153 3.93 -16.39 4.92
N LEU A 154 4.12 -16.16 3.62
CA LEU A 154 4.18 -17.24 2.62
C LEU A 154 5.38 -18.15 2.84
N LEU A 155 6.55 -17.60 3.15
CA LEU A 155 7.76 -18.37 3.41
C LEU A 155 7.64 -19.21 4.70
N GLU A 156 7.02 -18.65 5.76
CA GLU A 156 6.75 -19.37 7.01
C GLU A 156 5.74 -20.51 6.82
N HIS A 157 4.80 -20.37 5.87
CA HIS A 157 3.82 -21.41 5.54
C HIS A 157 4.30 -22.37 4.43
N GLY A 158 5.57 -22.37 4.12
CA GLY A 158 6.18 -23.40 3.28
C GLY A 158 6.30 -23.05 1.80
N LEU A 159 5.90 -21.86 1.35
CA LEU A 159 6.19 -21.45 -0.02
C LEU A 159 7.72 -21.39 -0.22
N ARG A 160 8.20 -22.02 -1.30
CA ARG A 160 9.63 -22.01 -1.67
C ARG A 160 9.76 -21.73 -3.15
N PRO A 161 9.52 -20.47 -3.56
CA PRO A 161 9.73 -20.09 -4.96
C PRO A 161 11.22 -20.17 -5.32
N GLU A 162 11.49 -20.41 -6.58
CA GLU A 162 12.84 -20.31 -7.13
C GLU A 162 13.39 -18.89 -6.92
N ARG A 163 12.51 -17.88 -7.04
CA ARG A 163 12.82 -16.47 -6.84
C ARG A 163 11.59 -15.64 -6.45
N ILE A 164 11.82 -14.65 -5.60
CA ILE A 164 10.87 -13.58 -5.33
C ILE A 164 11.28 -12.35 -6.15
N VAL A 165 10.33 -11.76 -6.85
CA VAL A 165 10.45 -10.44 -7.49
C VAL A 165 9.66 -9.43 -6.66
N PHE A 166 10.36 -8.51 -6.02
CA PHE A 166 9.77 -7.46 -5.20
C PHE A 166 9.83 -6.14 -5.96
N ALA A 167 8.77 -5.83 -6.70
CA ALA A 167 8.72 -4.63 -7.53
C ALA A 167 8.37 -3.39 -6.70
N MET A 168 9.19 -2.35 -6.86
CA MET A 168 9.05 -1.05 -6.20
C MET A 168 8.93 0.05 -7.23
N HIS A 169 7.93 0.89 -7.08
CA HIS A 169 7.69 2.06 -7.91
C HIS A 169 7.81 3.34 -7.07
N PRO A 170 8.24 4.49 -7.59
CA PRO A 170 8.36 5.73 -6.81
C PRO A 170 7.07 6.14 -6.09
N LEU A 171 5.89 5.84 -6.66
CA LEU A 171 4.61 6.07 -5.99
C LEU A 171 4.41 5.19 -4.74
N ASP A 172 4.96 3.97 -4.74
CA ASP A 172 4.90 3.10 -3.56
C ASP A 172 5.67 3.72 -2.39
N ALA A 173 6.77 4.42 -2.68
CA ALA A 173 7.53 5.14 -1.67
C ALA A 173 6.77 6.34 -1.11
N ALA A 174 6.05 7.09 -1.95
CA ALA A 174 5.23 8.19 -1.49
C ALA A 174 4.14 7.70 -0.54
N VAL A 175 3.48 6.61 -0.90
CA VAL A 175 2.45 5.97 -0.10
C VAL A 175 3.05 5.31 1.16
N PHE A 176 4.23 4.71 1.06
CA PHE A 176 4.98 4.14 2.17
C PHE A 176 5.36 5.20 3.20
N ALA A 177 6.00 6.27 2.76
CA ALA A 177 6.36 7.40 3.61
C ALA A 177 5.21 7.94 4.45
N HIS A 178 4.08 7.95 3.88
CA HIS A 178 2.86 8.46 4.43
C HIS A 178 2.36 7.69 5.64
N GLN A 179 2.37 6.35 5.56
CA GLN A 179 1.95 5.49 6.67
C GLN A 179 3.09 5.19 7.63
N THR A 180 4.30 5.15 7.12
CA THR A 180 5.51 4.87 7.88
C THR A 180 5.74 5.87 8.99
N VAL A 181 5.51 7.14 8.75
CA VAL A 181 5.72 8.20 9.77
C VAL A 181 4.87 8.01 11.02
N ARG A 182 3.78 7.19 10.94
CA ARG A 182 2.83 7.08 12.05
C ARG A 182 2.57 5.68 12.56
N MET A 183 2.84 4.65 11.81
CA MET A 183 2.51 3.26 12.18
C MET A 183 3.69 2.33 12.16
N VAL A 184 4.34 2.21 11.03
CA VAL A 184 5.51 1.35 10.85
C VAL A 184 6.73 2.25 10.78
N HIS A 185 7.74 2.00 11.60
CA HIS A 185 8.94 2.84 11.68
C HIS A 185 10.18 2.01 11.95
N ALA A 186 11.35 2.59 11.69
CA ALA A 186 12.60 2.00 12.13
C ALA A 186 12.75 2.21 13.65
N GLY A 187 12.78 1.13 14.39
CA GLY A 187 13.04 1.14 15.83
C GLY A 187 14.48 1.56 16.15
N PRO A 188 14.81 1.74 17.43
CA PRO A 188 16.15 2.18 17.88
C PRO A 188 17.30 1.27 17.41
N ASN A 189 17.00 -0.01 17.20
CA ASN A 189 17.95 -1.02 16.71
C ASN A 189 17.96 -1.16 15.18
N GLY A 190 17.24 -0.29 14.45
CA GLY A 190 17.09 -0.35 13.01
C GLY A 190 16.13 -1.43 12.50
N ALA A 191 15.50 -2.21 13.40
CA ALA A 191 14.49 -3.17 13.01
C ALA A 191 13.16 -2.49 12.70
N LEU A 192 12.37 -3.08 11.81
CA LEU A 192 11.02 -2.62 11.52
C LEU A 192 10.14 -2.84 12.76
N ALA A 193 9.41 -1.82 13.17
CA ALA A 193 8.52 -1.85 14.32
C ALA A 193 7.19 -1.16 13.99
N PHE A 194 6.12 -1.66 14.55
CA PHE A 194 4.80 -1.06 14.45
C PHE A 194 4.42 -0.38 15.77
N ASP A 195 4.14 0.92 15.71
CA ASP A 195 3.65 1.71 16.84
C ASP A 195 2.48 2.60 16.40
N PRO A 196 1.24 2.21 16.67
CA PRO A 196 0.06 2.98 16.29
C PRO A 196 -0.05 4.25 17.13
N ARG A 197 0.59 5.32 16.71
CA ARG A 197 0.55 6.62 17.39
C ARG A 197 -0.80 7.29 17.18
N VAL A 198 -1.73 7.06 18.09
CA VAL A 198 -2.98 7.84 18.16
C VAL A 198 -2.67 9.20 18.78
N PRO A 199 -3.08 10.33 18.16
CA PRO A 199 -2.79 11.65 18.70
C PRO A 199 -3.25 11.80 20.15
N ALA A 200 -2.45 12.47 20.98
CA ALA A 200 -2.77 12.71 22.38
C ALA A 200 -4.04 13.58 22.53
N VAL A 201 -4.24 14.53 21.62
CA VAL A 201 -5.42 15.40 21.62
C VAL A 201 -6.57 14.69 20.90
N GLY A 202 -7.66 14.45 21.64
CA GLY A 202 -8.82 13.71 21.14
C GLY A 202 -8.63 12.20 21.05
N GLY A 203 -7.48 11.67 21.49
CA GLY A 203 -7.12 10.25 21.38
C GLY A 203 -8.12 9.31 22.04
N GLU A 204 -8.80 9.74 23.12
CA GLU A 204 -9.83 8.92 23.75
C GLU A 204 -11.09 8.78 22.89
N VAL A 205 -11.51 9.86 22.22
CA VAL A 205 -12.64 9.84 21.28
C VAL A 205 -12.28 8.97 20.07
N VAL A 206 -11.09 9.13 19.53
CA VAL A 206 -10.59 8.34 18.38
C VAL A 206 -10.49 6.86 18.74
N ARG A 207 -10.09 6.51 19.97
CA ARG A 207 -10.04 5.10 20.42
C ARG A 207 -11.43 4.49 20.63
N LYS A 208 -12.42 5.28 21.08
CA LYS A 208 -13.78 4.80 21.39
C LYS A 208 -14.71 4.81 20.17
N SER A 209 -14.48 5.70 19.20
CA SER A 209 -15.29 5.82 17.98
C SER A 209 -14.51 5.34 16.77
N ARG A 210 -15.03 4.30 16.10
CA ARG A 210 -14.44 3.76 14.85
C ARG A 210 -14.56 4.77 13.70
N LEU A 211 -15.65 5.53 13.68
CA LEU A 211 -15.85 6.59 12.70
C LEU A 211 -14.84 7.73 12.90
N ALA A 212 -14.57 8.13 14.14
CA ALA A 212 -13.56 9.13 14.45
C ALA A 212 -12.16 8.63 14.08
N LEU A 213 -11.86 7.36 14.33
CA LEU A 213 -10.62 6.71 13.91
C LEU A 213 -10.47 6.71 12.37
N ALA A 214 -11.51 6.31 11.65
CA ALA A 214 -11.51 6.34 10.19
C ALA A 214 -11.35 7.75 9.63
N GLY A 215 -12.02 8.74 10.23
CA GLY A 215 -11.87 10.15 9.89
C GLY A 215 -10.47 10.67 10.15
N TRP A 216 -9.85 10.30 11.26
CA TRP A 216 -8.48 10.67 11.58
C TRP A 216 -7.48 10.05 10.62
N VAL A 217 -7.57 8.74 10.34
CA VAL A 217 -6.73 8.05 9.37
C VAL A 217 -6.85 8.71 7.98
N ARG A 218 -8.08 9.01 7.55
CA ARG A 218 -8.31 9.69 6.27
C ARG A 218 -7.72 11.10 6.23
N ALA A 219 -7.91 11.89 7.28
CA ALA A 219 -7.35 13.24 7.37
C ALA A 219 -5.82 13.18 7.36
N ASP A 220 -5.26 12.21 8.07
CA ASP A 220 -3.84 11.95 8.09
C ASP A 220 -3.31 11.59 6.71
N LEU A 221 -4.00 10.70 6.01
CA LEU A 221 -3.73 10.35 4.63
C LEU A 221 -3.79 11.57 3.68
N GLN A 222 -4.68 12.51 3.89
CA GLN A 222 -4.81 13.72 3.07
C GLN A 222 -3.74 14.78 3.39
N HIS A 223 -3.32 14.90 4.65
CA HIS A 223 -2.37 15.93 5.08
C HIS A 223 -0.90 15.55 4.86
N ALA A 224 -0.60 14.28 4.80
CA ALA A 224 0.77 13.85 4.54
C ALA A 224 1.12 13.85 3.03
N VAL A 225 0.13 13.87 2.14
CA VAL A 225 0.31 14.03 0.68
C VAL A 225 1.12 15.28 0.28
N PRO A 226 1.09 16.45 1.01
CA PRO A 226 1.93 17.58 0.66
C PRO A 226 3.45 17.31 0.77
N PHE A 227 3.87 16.30 1.54
CA PHE A 227 5.29 15.99 1.68
C PHE A 227 5.88 15.23 0.48
N TYR A 228 5.02 14.70 -0.40
CA TYR A 228 5.46 13.89 -1.53
C TYR A 228 4.66 14.13 -2.79
N LYS A 229 4.92 15.25 -3.43
CA LYS A 229 4.67 15.30 -4.87
C LYS A 229 5.64 14.31 -5.52
N PRO A 230 5.20 13.54 -6.52
CA PRO A 230 6.11 12.67 -7.28
C PRO A 230 7.38 13.39 -7.77
N SER A 231 7.29 14.71 -8.01
CA SER A 231 8.42 15.57 -8.35
C SER A 231 9.43 15.75 -7.20
N GLU A 232 9.01 15.70 -5.94
CA GLU A 232 9.91 15.88 -4.79
C GLU A 232 10.67 14.60 -4.44
N LEU A 233 10.07 13.43 -4.66
CA LEU A 233 10.77 12.13 -4.57
C LEU A 233 11.78 11.93 -5.71
N ALA A 234 11.61 12.67 -6.80
CA ALA A 234 12.54 12.66 -7.90
C ALA A 234 13.92 13.23 -7.52
N ASP A 235 13.94 14.27 -6.67
CA ASP A 235 15.15 15.03 -6.38
C ASP A 235 15.84 14.57 -5.09
N ARG A 236 15.10 14.05 -4.12
CA ARG A 236 15.67 13.57 -2.84
C ARG A 236 14.73 12.61 -2.11
N VAL A 237 15.30 11.68 -1.36
CA VAL A 237 14.57 10.84 -0.41
C VAL A 237 14.68 11.45 1.00
N HIS A 238 13.53 11.68 1.65
CA HIS A 238 13.53 12.21 3.01
C HIS A 238 14.21 11.22 3.97
N PRO A 239 15.04 11.70 4.95
CA PRO A 239 15.77 10.81 5.87
C PRO A 239 14.90 9.79 6.60
N VAL A 240 13.68 10.15 6.96
CA VAL A 240 12.72 9.22 7.60
C VAL A 240 12.38 8.07 6.65
N ILE A 241 12.03 8.35 5.38
CA ILE A 241 11.75 7.31 4.40
C ILE A 241 12.95 6.41 4.18
N ARG A 242 14.13 7.02 4.13
CA ARG A 242 15.39 6.28 3.99
C ARG A 242 15.56 5.27 5.13
N SER A 243 15.34 5.68 6.39
CA SER A 243 15.46 4.80 7.55
C SER A 243 14.43 3.67 7.53
N GLU A 244 13.20 3.98 7.14
CA GLU A 244 12.12 3.01 7.07
C GLU A 244 12.30 2.02 5.91
N LEU A 245 12.70 2.53 4.76
CA LEU A 245 13.02 1.70 3.60
C LEU A 245 14.18 0.74 3.90
N ARG A 246 15.22 1.24 4.61
CA ARG A 246 16.33 0.41 5.09
C ARG A 246 15.83 -0.70 6.00
N ALA A 247 15.01 -0.38 7.01
CA ALA A 247 14.45 -1.35 7.95
C ALA A 247 13.61 -2.41 7.22
N LEU A 248 12.80 -2.00 6.25
CA LEU A 248 11.98 -2.88 5.43
C LEU A 248 12.83 -3.85 4.60
N LEU A 249 13.81 -3.32 3.86
CA LEU A 249 14.66 -4.15 2.99
C LEU A 249 15.54 -5.09 3.81
N ASN A 250 16.07 -4.66 4.95
CA ASN A 250 16.79 -5.52 5.88
C ASN A 250 15.89 -6.67 6.35
N ARG A 251 14.63 -6.39 6.74
CA ARG A 251 13.69 -7.42 7.15
C ARG A 251 13.41 -8.42 6.04
N ILE A 252 13.19 -7.95 4.81
CA ILE A 252 13.02 -8.84 3.65
C ILE A 252 14.27 -9.71 3.49
N GLY A 253 15.46 -9.11 3.53
CA GLY A 253 16.73 -9.84 3.42
C GLY A 253 16.91 -10.91 4.50
N GLU A 254 16.65 -10.56 5.77
CA GLU A 254 16.71 -11.50 6.89
C GLU A 254 15.76 -12.69 6.73
N VAL A 255 14.50 -12.40 6.39
CA VAL A 255 13.46 -13.41 6.23
C VAL A 255 13.79 -14.35 5.07
N THR A 256 14.12 -13.78 3.92
CA THR A 256 14.37 -14.58 2.72
C THR A 256 15.68 -15.37 2.81
N ALA A 257 16.73 -14.82 3.43
CA ALA A 257 17.98 -15.55 3.71
C ALA A 257 17.73 -16.74 4.65
N ARG A 258 16.90 -16.57 5.70
CA ARG A 258 16.53 -17.65 6.63
C ARG A 258 15.85 -18.81 5.92
N HIS A 259 15.10 -18.55 4.86
CA HIS A 259 14.40 -19.55 4.07
C HIS A 259 15.18 -20.02 2.82
N GLY A 260 16.35 -19.43 2.54
CA GLY A 260 17.17 -19.75 1.37
C GLY A 260 16.52 -19.38 0.04
N VAL A 261 15.64 -18.36 0.02
CA VAL A 261 14.94 -17.92 -1.18
C VAL A 261 15.53 -16.61 -1.67
N PRO A 262 16.08 -16.55 -2.91
CA PRO A 262 16.64 -15.34 -3.47
C PRO A 262 15.54 -14.33 -3.80
N VAL A 263 15.86 -13.04 -3.60
CA VAL A 263 14.98 -11.91 -3.91
C VAL A 263 15.65 -10.96 -4.87
N THR A 264 14.94 -10.57 -5.92
CA THR A 264 15.30 -9.44 -6.76
C THR A 264 14.37 -8.27 -6.47
N VAL A 265 14.93 -7.16 -6.03
CA VAL A 265 14.25 -5.87 -5.95
C VAL A 265 14.21 -5.29 -7.37
N LEU A 266 13.03 -5.22 -7.95
CA LEU A 266 12.81 -4.69 -9.28
C LEU A 266 12.41 -3.22 -9.19
N LEU A 267 13.28 -2.32 -9.63
CA LEU A 267 13.04 -0.88 -9.57
C LEU A 267 12.36 -0.38 -10.84
N LEU A 268 11.10 0.01 -10.71
CA LEU A 268 10.28 0.47 -11.80
C LEU A 268 10.41 1.99 -11.97
N PRO A 269 10.61 2.50 -13.19
CA PRO A 269 10.52 3.93 -13.46
C PRO A 269 9.07 4.37 -13.59
N ASN A 270 8.78 5.65 -13.34
CA ASN A 270 7.50 6.24 -13.65
C ASN A 270 7.52 7.05 -14.96
N TYR A 271 6.33 7.40 -15.44
CA TYR A 271 6.18 8.19 -16.66
C TYR A 271 6.93 9.53 -16.61
N GLU A 272 6.90 10.23 -15.48
CA GLU A 272 7.53 11.55 -15.33
C GLU A 272 9.07 11.46 -15.40
N GLN A 273 9.64 10.36 -14.93
CA GLN A 273 11.08 10.09 -14.99
C GLN A 273 11.55 9.82 -16.42
N ILE A 274 10.78 9.06 -17.17
CA ILE A 274 11.16 8.65 -18.52
C ILE A 274 10.79 9.73 -19.54
N ALA A 275 9.53 10.16 -19.59
CA ALA A 275 9.04 11.07 -20.61
C ALA A 275 9.35 12.54 -20.33
N ARG A 276 9.66 12.93 -19.07
CA ARG A 276 9.89 14.32 -18.68
C ARG A 276 11.25 14.57 -18.02
N GLY A 277 12.08 13.55 -17.90
CA GLY A 277 13.42 13.67 -17.31
C GLY A 277 13.43 14.03 -15.82
N ALA A 278 12.38 13.64 -15.07
CA ALA A 278 12.39 13.81 -13.61
C ALA A 278 13.52 13.00 -12.96
N GLY A 279 13.96 13.42 -11.78
CA GLY A 279 15.08 12.79 -11.07
C GLY A 279 14.78 11.35 -10.60
N HIS A 280 15.82 10.66 -10.17
CA HIS A 280 15.80 9.23 -9.83
C HIS A 280 16.26 8.91 -8.40
N ALA A 281 16.30 9.90 -7.53
CA ALA A 281 16.84 9.76 -6.16
C ALA A 281 16.24 8.59 -5.38
N PHE A 282 14.96 8.26 -5.62
CA PHE A 282 14.32 7.10 -4.98
C PHE A 282 14.97 5.77 -5.41
N GLN A 283 15.17 5.57 -6.72
CA GLN A 283 15.76 4.32 -7.21
C GLN A 283 17.23 4.22 -6.81
N ASP A 284 17.98 5.33 -6.82
CA ASP A 284 19.37 5.34 -6.38
C ASP A 284 19.49 4.96 -4.90
N GLU A 285 18.63 5.50 -4.06
CA GLU A 285 18.58 5.16 -2.64
C GLU A 285 18.11 3.71 -2.42
N ALA A 286 17.06 3.27 -3.12
CA ALA A 286 16.55 1.90 -3.01
C ALA A 286 17.60 0.88 -3.47
N THR A 287 18.37 1.18 -4.52
CA THR A 287 19.50 0.35 -4.98
C THR A 287 20.54 0.20 -3.89
N ALA A 288 20.99 1.32 -3.29
CA ALA A 288 21.99 1.29 -2.23
C ALA A 288 21.52 0.49 -1.01
N LEU A 289 20.28 0.73 -0.57
CA LEU A 289 19.72 0.08 0.61
C LEU A 289 19.43 -1.42 0.37
N ALA A 290 19.00 -1.81 -0.82
CA ALA A 290 18.81 -3.21 -1.16
C ALA A 290 20.15 -3.97 -1.18
N ALA A 291 21.20 -3.35 -1.73
CA ALA A 291 22.55 -3.92 -1.70
C ALA A 291 23.09 -4.05 -0.26
N GLU A 292 22.87 -3.03 0.61
CA GLU A 292 23.19 -3.10 2.05
C GLU A 292 22.48 -4.29 2.73
N ALA A 293 21.24 -4.60 2.33
CA ALA A 293 20.44 -5.71 2.84
C ALA A 293 20.80 -7.08 2.22
N GLY A 294 21.78 -7.13 1.31
CA GLY A 294 22.17 -8.37 0.60
C GLY A 294 21.13 -8.85 -0.42
N LEU A 295 20.25 -7.95 -0.88
CA LEU A 295 19.26 -8.23 -1.90
C LEU A 295 19.82 -7.92 -3.29
N ASP A 296 19.43 -8.74 -4.25
CA ASP A 296 19.73 -8.50 -5.66
C ASP A 296 18.84 -7.38 -6.22
N VAL A 297 19.37 -6.57 -7.16
CA VAL A 297 18.67 -5.40 -7.70
C VAL A 297 18.65 -5.43 -9.21
N CYS A 298 17.47 -5.37 -9.79
CA CYS A 298 17.24 -5.16 -11.21
C CYS A 298 16.67 -3.75 -11.42
N ASP A 299 17.49 -2.84 -11.91
CA ASP A 299 17.09 -1.46 -12.22
C ASP A 299 16.90 -1.29 -13.72
N VAL A 300 15.69 -1.05 -14.15
CA VAL A 300 15.33 -0.98 -15.57
C VAL A 300 15.28 0.46 -16.12
N ARG A 301 15.69 1.47 -15.33
CA ARG A 301 15.60 2.88 -15.74
C ARG A 301 16.30 3.17 -17.06
N ASP A 302 17.53 2.67 -17.21
CA ASP A 302 18.36 3.01 -18.35
C ASP A 302 17.80 2.43 -19.66
N VAL A 303 17.27 1.21 -19.62
CA VAL A 303 16.67 0.63 -20.81
C VAL A 303 15.38 1.35 -21.22
N PHE A 304 14.59 1.80 -20.25
CA PHE A 304 13.41 2.61 -20.51
C PHE A 304 13.78 3.99 -21.06
N ARG A 305 14.81 4.64 -20.50
CA ARG A 305 15.29 5.96 -20.93
C ARG A 305 15.88 5.91 -22.35
N ASN A 306 16.55 4.83 -22.68
CA ASN A 306 17.19 4.67 -23.98
C ASN A 306 16.25 4.08 -25.07
N TYR A 307 14.98 3.79 -24.70
CA TYR A 307 14.01 3.31 -25.67
C TYR A 307 13.65 4.40 -26.68
N PRO A 308 13.66 4.11 -28.00
CA PRO A 308 13.49 5.14 -29.04
C PRO A 308 12.16 5.89 -28.96
N ASP A 309 11.07 5.20 -28.59
CA ASP A 309 9.73 5.76 -28.43
C ASP A 309 9.27 5.61 -26.98
N GLN A 310 9.82 6.46 -26.09
CA GLN A 310 9.51 6.42 -24.67
C GLN A 310 8.01 6.55 -24.34
N PRO A 311 7.22 7.41 -25.01
CA PRO A 311 5.78 7.47 -24.79
C PRO A 311 5.04 6.15 -25.05
N ALA A 312 5.49 5.33 -26.01
CA ALA A 312 4.88 4.04 -26.31
C ALA A 312 5.04 3.02 -25.17
N LEU A 313 5.95 3.24 -24.23
CA LEU A 313 6.14 2.39 -23.05
C LEU A 313 5.00 2.50 -22.03
N PHE A 314 4.17 3.53 -22.13
CA PHE A 314 3.13 3.83 -21.16
C PHE A 314 1.75 3.89 -21.81
N ALA A 315 0.75 3.42 -21.07
CA ALA A 315 -0.66 3.60 -21.36
C ALA A 315 -1.14 5.01 -20.95
N PRO A 316 -2.32 5.47 -21.41
CA PRO A 316 -2.84 6.80 -21.07
C PRO A 316 -2.99 7.07 -19.55
N ASP A 317 -3.20 6.04 -18.75
CA ASP A 317 -3.29 6.08 -17.29
C ASP A 317 -1.92 6.02 -16.59
N LYS A 318 -0.83 6.05 -17.38
CA LYS A 318 0.58 6.01 -16.96
C LYS A 318 1.06 4.66 -16.40
N HIS A 319 0.27 3.60 -16.47
CA HIS A 319 0.79 2.25 -16.33
C HIS A 319 1.64 1.87 -17.55
N PHE A 320 2.41 0.79 -17.42
CA PHE A 320 3.14 0.30 -18.59
C PHE A 320 2.18 -0.23 -19.64
N SER A 321 2.44 0.12 -20.88
CA SER A 321 1.78 -0.48 -22.04
C SER A 321 2.22 -1.94 -22.23
N ALA A 322 1.59 -2.66 -23.15
CA ALA A 322 2.06 -4.00 -23.52
C ALA A 322 3.52 -3.99 -24.01
N VAL A 323 3.98 -2.90 -24.64
CA VAL A 323 5.40 -2.72 -25.05
C VAL A 323 6.27 -2.54 -23.82
N GLY A 324 5.87 -1.67 -22.89
CA GLY A 324 6.59 -1.42 -21.64
C GLY A 324 6.73 -2.68 -20.79
N ASN A 325 5.65 -3.47 -20.65
CA ASN A 325 5.69 -4.72 -19.88
C ASN A 325 6.59 -5.79 -20.52
N ARG A 326 6.59 -5.91 -21.85
CA ARG A 326 7.54 -6.82 -22.55
C ARG A 326 8.99 -6.39 -22.38
N LEU A 327 9.26 -5.08 -22.47
CA LEU A 327 10.60 -4.55 -22.24
C LEU A 327 11.07 -4.81 -20.81
N LEU A 328 10.19 -4.57 -19.84
CA LEU A 328 10.44 -4.81 -18.41
C LEU A 328 10.77 -6.30 -18.15
N LEU A 329 9.95 -7.20 -18.69
CA LEU A 329 10.20 -8.64 -18.55
C LEU A 329 11.51 -9.06 -19.22
N ALA A 330 11.80 -8.53 -20.40
CA ALA A 330 13.03 -8.84 -21.11
C ALA A 330 14.28 -8.44 -20.31
N GLU A 331 14.27 -7.27 -19.67
CA GLU A 331 15.39 -6.82 -18.83
C GLU A 331 15.49 -7.66 -17.55
N LEU A 332 14.38 -8.02 -16.93
CA LEU A 332 14.36 -8.93 -15.79
C LEU A 332 14.95 -10.31 -16.17
N LEU A 333 14.61 -10.84 -17.33
CA LEU A 333 15.17 -12.10 -17.83
C LEU A 333 16.66 -12.00 -18.12
N LYS A 334 17.14 -10.93 -18.74
CA LYS A 334 18.58 -10.69 -18.95
C LYS A 334 19.32 -10.64 -17.61
N HIS A 335 18.73 -9.99 -16.63
CA HIS A 335 19.29 -9.91 -15.28
C HIS A 335 19.41 -11.31 -14.67
N PHE A 336 18.37 -12.14 -14.73
CA PHE A 336 18.43 -13.52 -14.23
C PHE A 336 19.43 -14.40 -14.96
N HIS A 337 19.56 -14.23 -16.27
CA HIS A 337 20.60 -14.92 -17.04
C HIS A 337 22.02 -14.51 -16.58
N ALA A 338 22.24 -13.22 -16.30
CA ALA A 338 23.53 -12.75 -15.78
C ALA A 338 23.88 -13.32 -14.40
N LEU A 339 22.87 -13.66 -13.59
CA LEU A 339 23.04 -14.38 -12.32
C LEU A 339 23.25 -15.89 -12.48
N GLY A 340 23.26 -16.41 -13.72
CA GLY A 340 23.33 -17.85 -14.00
C GLY A 340 22.03 -18.59 -13.75
N GLU A 341 20.94 -17.85 -13.53
CA GLU A 341 19.59 -18.37 -13.30
C GLU A 341 18.77 -18.31 -14.59
N ALA A 342 17.67 -19.04 -14.62
CA ALA A 342 16.77 -19.07 -15.77
C ALA A 342 17.46 -19.38 -17.12
N ALA A 343 18.57 -20.11 -17.12
CA ALA A 343 19.30 -20.50 -18.33
C ALA A 343 18.43 -21.28 -19.33
N ASP A 344 17.37 -21.91 -18.86
CA ASP A 344 16.36 -22.64 -19.61
C ASP A 344 15.21 -21.74 -20.14
N VAL A 345 15.20 -20.44 -19.79
CA VAL A 345 14.22 -19.46 -20.28
C VAL A 345 14.78 -18.76 -21.51
N ARG A 346 14.07 -18.81 -22.62
CA ARG A 346 14.47 -18.08 -23.83
C ARG A 346 14.16 -16.59 -23.67
N LEU A 347 15.12 -15.75 -24.00
CA LEU A 347 14.84 -14.31 -24.13
C LEU A 347 13.86 -14.08 -25.28
N PRO A 348 12.88 -13.18 -25.12
CA PRO A 348 11.97 -12.79 -26.19
C PRO A 348 12.71 -12.34 -27.43
N GLU A 349 12.16 -12.64 -28.61
CA GLU A 349 12.73 -12.19 -29.89
C GLU A 349 12.76 -10.65 -29.91
N GLY A 350 13.89 -10.08 -30.28
CA GLY A 350 14.13 -8.62 -30.26
C GLY A 350 14.93 -8.12 -29.05
N CYS A 351 15.18 -8.95 -28.02
CA CYS A 351 16.01 -8.61 -26.87
C CYS A 351 17.45 -9.15 -26.97
N ARG A 352 17.83 -9.72 -28.12
CA ARG A 352 19.19 -10.17 -28.42
C ARG A 352 19.96 -9.00 -29.04
N GLY A 353 20.55 -8.17 -28.19
CA GLY A 353 21.42 -7.08 -28.61
C GLY A 353 22.63 -7.01 -27.70
#